data_40936a458a23f416aa4c134679ae6405
#
_entry.id   40936a458a23f416aa4c134679ae6405
#
_cell.length_a   1.000
_cell.length_b   1.000
_cell.length_c   1.000
_cell.angle_alpha   90.00
_cell.angle_beta   90.00
_cell.angle_gamma   90.00
#
_symmetry.space_group_name_H-M   'P 1'
#
loop_
_entity.id
_entity.type
_entity.pdbx_description
1 polymer ?
#
loop_
_entity_poly.entity_id
_entity_poly.type
_entity_poly.pdbx_seq_one_letter_code
_entity_poly.pdbx_strand_id
1 'polypeptide(L)'
;IRAGIKNINSFKFVEKAINFEIKRQIKVLESGEKVEQETRLYDSVKDETRSMRTKEFANDYRYFPCPDLVPHNIPEELIDEVKNNLCEFPAEKQLRLMEAHGLNEYDASVICADKTTAKFFEEAVKSADAGLAAKWIIGDLNALLNKHDVTLSECKVEAANFSTMIKKISDGTISGKIAKEVLETIWETGEDVLK
;
A
#
# COMPACT_ATOMS: atom_id res chain seq x y z
N ILE A 1 -11.27 -21.70 14.93
CA ILE A 1 -10.40 -22.85 15.14
C ILE A 1 -9.36 -22.85 14.01
N ARG A 2 -8.06 -22.97 14.33
CA ARG A 2 -6.98 -22.93 13.35
C ARG A 2 -6.29 -24.28 13.25
N ALA A 3 -6.25 -24.84 12.03
CA ALA A 3 -5.31 -25.89 11.66
C ALA A 3 -4.25 -25.29 10.72
N GLY A 4 -2.98 -25.39 11.11
CA GLY A 4 -1.89 -24.94 10.26
C GLY A 4 -1.42 -26.11 9.37
N ILE A 5 -1.55 -25.99 8.04
CA ILE A 5 -1.13 -27.06 7.13
C ILE A 5 0.26 -26.75 6.60
N LYS A 6 1.15 -27.73 6.63
CA LYS A 6 2.53 -27.66 6.12
C LYS A 6 2.76 -28.65 4.99
N ASN A 7 3.92 -28.54 4.31
CA ASN A 7 4.34 -29.39 3.21
C ASN A 7 3.47 -29.27 1.95
N ILE A 8 3.14 -28.03 1.58
CA ILE A 8 2.37 -27.73 0.37
C ILE A 8 3.29 -26.98 -0.60
N ASN A 9 3.50 -27.54 -1.78
CA ASN A 9 4.43 -27.01 -2.78
C ASN A 9 3.77 -26.64 -4.12
N SER A 10 2.44 -26.66 -4.19
CA SER A 10 1.70 -26.19 -5.37
C SER A 10 0.32 -25.65 -4.98
N PHE A 11 -0.24 -24.74 -5.79
CA PHE A 11 -1.60 -24.23 -5.60
C PHE A 11 -2.66 -25.33 -5.63
N LYS A 12 -2.49 -26.34 -6.49
CA LYS A 12 -3.39 -27.50 -6.54
C LYS A 12 -3.41 -28.28 -5.22
N PHE A 13 -2.26 -28.41 -4.56
CA PHE A 13 -2.18 -29.08 -3.26
C PHE A 13 -2.73 -28.19 -2.13
N VAL A 14 -2.68 -26.87 -2.25
CA VAL A 14 -3.38 -25.97 -1.31
C VAL A 14 -4.88 -26.24 -1.34
N GLU A 15 -5.48 -26.27 -2.53
CA GLU A 15 -6.92 -26.55 -2.71
C GLU A 15 -7.30 -27.91 -2.13
N LYS A 16 -6.56 -28.95 -2.46
CA LYS A 16 -6.83 -30.32 -1.98
C LYS A 16 -6.71 -30.42 -0.45
N ALA A 17 -5.65 -29.84 0.11
CA ALA A 17 -5.41 -29.83 1.55
C ALA A 17 -6.53 -29.09 2.31
N ILE A 18 -7.00 -27.97 1.79
CA ILE A 18 -8.12 -27.22 2.38
C ILE A 18 -9.40 -28.05 2.31
N ASN A 19 -9.71 -28.63 1.16
CA ASN A 19 -10.91 -29.46 0.99
C ASN A 19 -10.90 -30.70 1.89
N PHE A 20 -9.75 -31.35 2.06
CA PHE A 20 -9.60 -32.45 3.00
C PHE A 20 -9.85 -31.97 4.44
N GLU A 21 -9.25 -30.87 4.84
CA GLU A 21 -9.34 -30.37 6.20
C GLU A 21 -10.75 -29.90 6.55
N ILE A 22 -11.47 -29.29 5.61
CA ILE A 22 -12.89 -28.94 5.78
C ILE A 22 -13.72 -30.21 6.09
N LYS A 23 -13.57 -31.25 5.28
CA LYS A 23 -14.28 -32.51 5.48
C LYS A 23 -13.93 -33.18 6.82
N ARG A 24 -12.66 -33.14 7.21
CA ARG A 24 -12.20 -33.68 8.50
C ARG A 24 -12.83 -32.92 9.66
N GLN A 25 -12.79 -31.58 9.64
CA GLN A 25 -13.34 -30.77 10.71
C GLN A 25 -14.87 -30.92 10.85
N ILE A 26 -15.59 -31.04 9.73
CA ILE A 26 -17.01 -31.35 9.76
C ILE A 26 -17.27 -32.68 10.49
N LYS A 27 -16.54 -33.75 10.13
CA LYS A 27 -16.70 -35.05 10.81
C LYS A 27 -16.42 -34.99 12.31
N VAL A 28 -15.38 -34.26 12.73
CA VAL A 28 -15.05 -34.08 14.13
C VAL A 28 -16.19 -33.36 14.88
N LEU A 29 -16.76 -32.32 14.26
CA LEU A 29 -17.86 -31.58 14.87
C LEU A 29 -19.16 -32.40 14.89
N GLU A 30 -19.45 -33.20 13.86
CA GLU A 30 -20.62 -34.09 13.79
C GLU A 30 -20.53 -35.25 14.81
N SER A 31 -19.30 -35.69 15.18
CA SER A 31 -19.10 -36.67 16.26
C SER A 31 -19.25 -36.07 17.67
N GLY A 32 -19.48 -34.75 17.78
CA GLY A 32 -19.60 -34.05 19.08
C GLY A 32 -18.25 -33.70 19.71
N GLU A 33 -17.14 -33.96 19.02
CA GLU A 33 -15.79 -33.59 19.46
C GLU A 33 -15.45 -32.16 19.12
N LYS A 34 -14.41 -31.64 19.77
CA LYS A 34 -13.89 -30.29 19.46
C LYS A 34 -12.72 -30.38 18.50
N VAL A 35 -12.68 -29.48 17.52
CA VAL A 35 -11.52 -29.33 16.66
C VAL A 35 -10.39 -28.68 17.44
N GLU A 36 -9.29 -29.37 17.62
CA GLU A 36 -8.09 -28.85 18.28
C GLU A 36 -7.27 -27.96 17.37
N GLN A 37 -6.56 -27.01 17.98
CA GLN A 37 -5.60 -26.17 17.24
C GLN A 37 -4.29 -26.94 17.10
N GLU A 38 -3.96 -27.34 15.88
CA GLU A 38 -2.80 -28.19 15.59
C GLU A 38 -2.07 -27.79 14.31
N THR A 39 -0.84 -28.26 14.18
CA THR A 39 -0.11 -28.26 12.91
C THR A 39 -0.27 -29.62 12.27
N ARG A 40 -0.70 -29.63 11.00
CA ARG A 40 -0.91 -30.83 10.20
C ARG A 40 0.06 -30.84 9.02
N LEU A 41 0.49 -32.04 8.62
CA LEU A 41 1.30 -32.24 7.42
C LEU A 41 0.40 -32.75 6.30
N TYR A 42 0.45 -32.11 5.14
CA TYR A 42 -0.22 -32.62 3.94
C TYR A 42 0.63 -33.68 3.25
N ASP A 43 0.02 -34.82 2.96
CA ASP A 43 0.59 -35.91 2.21
C ASP A 43 0.04 -35.87 0.78
N SER A 44 0.90 -35.50 -0.18
CA SER A 44 0.50 -35.34 -1.59
C SER A 44 0.26 -36.68 -2.32
N VAL A 45 0.69 -37.80 -1.76
CA VAL A 45 0.48 -39.12 -2.34
C VAL A 45 -0.88 -39.69 -1.93
N LYS A 46 -1.25 -39.47 -0.67
CA LYS A 46 -2.52 -39.93 -0.11
C LYS A 46 -3.65 -38.89 -0.19
N ASP A 47 -3.32 -37.66 -0.56
CA ASP A 47 -4.25 -36.52 -0.56
C ASP A 47 -4.93 -36.28 0.82
N GLU A 48 -4.20 -36.49 1.92
CA GLU A 48 -4.70 -36.34 3.28
C GLU A 48 -3.81 -35.44 4.14
N THR A 49 -4.36 -34.94 5.26
CA THR A 49 -3.57 -34.27 6.28
C THR A 49 -3.44 -35.16 7.51
N ARG A 50 -2.24 -35.22 8.11
CA ARG A 50 -2.00 -35.92 9.38
C ARG A 50 -1.50 -34.95 10.44
N SER A 51 -1.87 -35.18 11.69
CA SER A 51 -1.39 -34.36 12.81
C SER A 51 0.12 -34.50 12.96
N MET A 52 0.80 -33.38 13.19
CA MET A 52 2.23 -33.36 13.55
C MET A 52 2.42 -33.09 15.04
N ARG A 53 1.80 -32.03 15.52
CA ARG A 53 1.83 -31.62 16.94
C ARG A 53 0.62 -30.76 17.24
N THR A 54 0.07 -30.92 18.44
CA THR A 54 -0.91 -30.01 19.00
C THR A 54 -0.21 -28.70 19.38
N LYS A 55 -0.87 -27.60 19.15
CA LYS A 55 -0.46 -26.30 19.69
C LYS A 55 -1.19 -26.10 21.01
N GLU A 56 -0.69 -26.74 22.04
CA GLU A 56 -1.16 -26.44 23.37
C GLU A 56 -0.78 -25.00 23.71
N PHE A 57 -1.80 -24.17 23.92
CA PHE A 57 -1.75 -22.81 24.41
C PHE A 57 -0.67 -21.91 23.79
N ALA A 58 -1.08 -21.11 22.80
CA ALA A 58 -0.26 -20.08 22.18
C ALA A 58 0.24 -18.99 23.17
N ASN A 59 -0.08 -19.12 24.46
CA ASN A 59 0.23 -18.12 25.46
C ASN A 59 1.71 -18.10 25.88
N ASP A 60 2.45 -19.19 25.70
CA ASP A 60 3.82 -19.32 26.23
C ASP A 60 4.93 -18.98 25.25
N TYR A 61 4.63 -18.78 23.97
CA TYR A 61 5.70 -18.79 22.95
C TYR A 61 6.42 -17.46 22.76
N ARG A 62 6.03 -16.36 23.41
CA ARG A 62 6.55 -15.02 23.09
C ARG A 62 6.79 -14.06 24.23
N TYR A 63 6.67 -14.51 25.47
CA TYR A 63 6.77 -13.61 26.61
C TYR A 63 8.04 -13.78 27.45
N PHE A 64 8.97 -14.61 26.99
CA PHE A 64 10.30 -14.65 27.59
C PHE A 64 11.16 -13.53 27.01
N PRO A 65 11.80 -12.70 27.85
CA PRO A 65 12.82 -11.77 27.39
C PRO A 65 13.88 -12.52 26.61
N CYS A 66 14.26 -11.98 25.44
CA CYS A 66 15.38 -12.54 24.70
C CYS A 66 16.66 -12.35 25.52
N PRO A 67 17.42 -13.40 25.83
CA PRO A 67 18.63 -13.28 26.65
C PRO A 67 19.74 -12.44 26.00
N ASP A 68 19.65 -12.28 24.67
CA ASP A 68 20.62 -11.50 23.89
C ASP A 68 20.28 -10.00 23.82
N LEU A 69 19.10 -9.61 24.32
CA LEU A 69 18.64 -8.23 24.32
C LEU A 69 18.61 -7.69 25.75
N VAL A 70 19.34 -6.63 25.98
CA VAL A 70 19.30 -5.89 27.24
C VAL A 70 17.97 -5.12 27.35
N PRO A 71 17.43 -4.95 28.59
CA PRO A 71 16.24 -4.11 28.77
C PRO A 71 16.52 -2.68 28.30
N HIS A 72 15.63 -2.16 27.44
CA HIS A 72 15.66 -0.76 27.03
C HIS A 72 14.60 0.02 27.83
N ASN A 73 15.05 1.08 28.47
CA ASN A 73 14.16 2.07 29.06
C ASN A 73 13.91 3.17 28.01
N ILE A 74 12.66 3.33 27.61
CA ILE A 74 12.24 4.39 26.68
C ILE A 74 11.73 5.55 27.54
N PRO A 75 12.46 6.68 27.60
CA PRO A 75 12.03 7.83 28.38
C PRO A 75 10.79 8.49 27.75
N GLU A 76 9.96 9.13 28.57
CA GLU A 76 8.75 9.79 28.10
C GLU A 76 9.06 10.93 27.14
N GLU A 77 10.19 11.60 27.32
CA GLU A 77 10.67 12.69 26.44
C GLU A 77 10.84 12.19 25.00
N LEU A 78 11.38 10.97 24.81
CA LEU A 78 11.54 10.37 23.49
C LEU A 78 10.18 10.01 22.88
N ILE A 79 9.25 9.52 23.70
CA ILE A 79 7.88 9.23 23.24
C ILE A 79 7.20 10.52 22.76
N ASP A 80 7.34 11.61 23.51
CA ASP A 80 6.74 12.89 23.16
C ASP A 80 7.41 13.52 21.94
N GLU A 81 8.73 13.41 21.83
CA GLU A 81 9.46 13.81 20.62
C GLU A 81 8.94 13.08 19.37
N VAL A 82 8.79 11.75 19.46
CA VAL A 82 8.26 10.94 18.35
C VAL A 82 6.82 11.34 18.03
N LYS A 83 5.96 11.51 19.03
CA LYS A 83 4.56 11.94 18.82
C LYS A 83 4.47 13.29 18.12
N ASN A 84 5.31 14.26 18.53
CA ASN A 84 5.31 15.61 17.95
C ASN A 84 5.87 15.62 16.51
N ASN A 85 6.69 14.64 16.16
CA ASN A 85 7.28 14.49 14.82
C ASN A 85 6.52 13.48 13.93
N LEU A 86 5.44 12.88 14.43
CA LEU A 86 4.61 12.01 13.61
C LEU A 86 4.00 12.80 12.46
N CYS A 87 4.26 12.35 11.25
CA CYS A 87 3.57 12.88 10.09
C CYS A 87 2.15 12.32 10.00
N GLU A 88 1.29 13.06 9.33
CA GLU A 88 -0.07 12.64 9.01
C GLU A 88 -0.09 11.24 8.36
N PHE A 89 -0.97 10.37 8.85
CA PHE A 89 -1.11 9.03 8.29
C PHE A 89 -1.82 9.06 6.92
N PRO A 90 -1.53 8.07 6.05
CA PRO A 90 -2.12 8.04 4.69
C PRO A 90 -3.65 8.10 4.68
N ALA A 91 -4.32 7.44 5.61
CA ALA A 91 -5.78 7.46 5.70
C ALA A 91 -6.33 8.85 6.10
N GLU A 92 -5.68 9.53 7.03
CA GLU A 92 -6.03 10.90 7.44
C GLU A 92 -5.78 11.88 6.29
N LYS A 93 -4.64 11.74 5.61
CA LYS A 93 -4.30 12.53 4.43
C LYS A 93 -5.32 12.35 3.31
N GLN A 94 -5.73 11.11 3.04
CA GLN A 94 -6.76 10.82 2.03
C GLN A 94 -8.07 11.55 2.34
N LEU A 95 -8.56 11.46 3.57
CA LEU A 95 -9.77 12.17 4.00
C LEU A 95 -9.61 13.68 3.86
N ARG A 96 -8.49 14.22 4.31
CA ARG A 96 -8.19 15.66 4.19
C ARG A 96 -8.14 16.13 2.74
N LEU A 97 -7.51 15.37 1.83
CA LEU A 97 -7.46 15.74 0.42
C LEU A 97 -8.86 15.68 -0.23
N MET A 98 -9.71 14.76 0.16
CA MET A 98 -11.10 14.70 -0.29
C MET A 98 -11.88 15.93 0.20
N GLU A 99 -11.77 16.28 1.47
CA GLU A 99 -12.49 17.42 2.07
C GLU A 99 -11.96 18.77 1.59
N ALA A 100 -10.64 18.96 1.57
CA ALA A 100 -10.03 20.24 1.23
C ALA A 100 -10.05 20.55 -0.27
N HIS A 101 -9.97 19.54 -1.12
CA HIS A 101 -9.81 19.69 -2.56
C HIS A 101 -10.95 19.09 -3.40
N GLY A 102 -11.95 18.49 -2.75
CA GLY A 102 -13.09 17.88 -3.44
C GLY A 102 -12.73 16.67 -4.31
N LEU A 103 -11.63 15.96 -3.98
CA LEU A 103 -11.24 14.75 -4.70
C LEU A 103 -12.20 13.63 -4.39
N ASN A 104 -12.43 12.75 -5.36
CA ASN A 104 -13.12 11.50 -5.11
C ASN A 104 -12.19 10.51 -4.36
N GLU A 105 -12.78 9.47 -3.79
CA GLU A 105 -12.06 8.47 -2.98
C GLU A 105 -10.95 7.76 -3.76
N TYR A 106 -11.21 7.43 -5.03
CA TYR A 106 -10.24 6.76 -5.88
C TYR A 106 -9.01 7.64 -6.14
N ASP A 107 -9.21 8.88 -6.60
CA ASP A 107 -8.11 9.80 -6.90
C ASP A 107 -7.28 10.10 -5.66
N ALA A 108 -7.94 10.36 -4.52
CA ALA A 108 -7.27 10.59 -3.25
C ALA A 108 -6.48 9.36 -2.79
N SER A 109 -7.01 8.15 -2.95
CA SER A 109 -6.32 6.90 -2.57
C SER A 109 -5.07 6.67 -3.41
N VAL A 110 -5.14 6.90 -4.73
CA VAL A 110 -3.99 6.74 -5.64
C VAL A 110 -2.89 7.75 -5.34
N ILE A 111 -3.26 9.02 -5.09
CA ILE A 111 -2.30 10.05 -4.72
C ILE A 111 -1.63 9.76 -3.37
N CYS A 112 -2.39 9.28 -2.39
CA CYS A 112 -1.87 8.97 -1.06
C CYS A 112 -1.12 7.63 -0.97
N ALA A 113 -1.17 6.80 -2.02
CA ALA A 113 -0.46 5.51 -2.05
C ALA A 113 1.07 5.67 -1.97
N ASP A 114 1.60 6.77 -2.50
CA ASP A 114 3.01 7.13 -2.38
C ASP A 114 3.18 8.53 -1.76
N LYS A 115 4.10 8.62 -0.79
CA LYS A 115 4.39 9.85 -0.05
C LYS A 115 4.91 10.97 -0.95
N THR A 116 5.71 10.62 -1.96
CA THR A 116 6.31 11.59 -2.90
C THR A 116 5.23 12.19 -3.79
N THR A 117 4.34 11.32 -4.30
CA THR A 117 3.20 11.73 -5.13
C THR A 117 2.24 12.62 -4.35
N ALA A 118 1.93 12.28 -3.10
CA ALA A 118 1.08 13.11 -2.25
C ALA A 118 1.71 14.49 -2.01
N LYS A 119 3.01 14.56 -1.72
CA LYS A 119 3.72 15.83 -1.54
C LYS A 119 3.74 16.66 -2.82
N PHE A 120 4.01 16.04 -3.95
CA PHE A 120 4.01 16.70 -5.26
C PHE A 120 2.63 17.28 -5.58
N PHE A 121 1.56 16.51 -5.33
CA PHE A 121 0.19 16.99 -5.49
C PHE A 121 -0.08 18.20 -4.60
N GLU A 122 0.23 18.12 -3.30
CA GLU A 122 0.02 19.22 -2.36
C GLU A 122 0.76 20.50 -2.76
N GLU A 123 1.97 20.39 -3.31
CA GLU A 123 2.71 21.54 -3.85
C GLU A 123 2.04 22.11 -5.12
N ALA A 124 1.64 21.25 -6.03
CA ALA A 124 1.02 21.66 -7.29
C ALA A 124 -0.31 22.39 -7.08
N VAL A 125 -1.15 21.92 -6.17
CA VAL A 125 -2.49 22.50 -5.92
C VAL A 125 -2.48 23.79 -5.11
N LYS A 126 -1.33 24.22 -4.58
CA LYS A 126 -1.22 25.57 -3.98
C LYS A 126 -1.60 26.66 -4.97
N SER A 127 -1.49 26.39 -6.25
CA SER A 127 -1.69 27.38 -7.29
C SER A 127 -2.48 26.88 -8.51
N ALA A 128 -2.86 25.60 -8.57
CA ALA A 128 -3.57 25.01 -9.69
C ALA A 128 -4.87 24.34 -9.24
N ASP A 129 -5.76 24.05 -10.19
CA ASP A 129 -7.00 23.31 -9.94
C ASP A 129 -6.70 21.88 -9.50
N ALA A 130 -7.25 21.50 -8.37
CA ALA A 130 -6.92 20.22 -7.73
C ALA A 130 -7.48 19.01 -8.48
N GLY A 131 -8.71 19.11 -9.00
CA GLY A 131 -9.32 18.02 -9.75
C GLY A 131 -8.61 17.73 -11.06
N LEU A 132 -8.17 18.81 -11.74
CA LEU A 132 -7.39 18.69 -12.97
C LEU A 132 -5.99 18.16 -12.69
N ALA A 133 -5.31 18.70 -11.66
CA ALA A 133 -3.98 18.23 -11.24
C ALA A 133 -3.98 16.74 -10.89
N ALA A 134 -4.97 16.28 -10.13
CA ALA A 134 -5.11 14.87 -9.79
C ALA A 134 -5.20 13.96 -11.03
N LYS A 135 -6.05 14.33 -11.99
CA LYS A 135 -6.22 13.56 -13.24
C LYS A 135 -4.92 13.48 -14.06
N TRP A 136 -4.19 14.59 -14.14
CA TRP A 136 -2.92 14.62 -14.88
C TRP A 136 -1.80 13.86 -14.17
N ILE A 137 -1.77 13.88 -12.84
CA ILE A 137 -0.80 13.09 -12.07
C ILE A 137 -1.09 11.60 -12.23
N ILE A 138 -2.35 11.19 -12.04
CA ILE A 138 -2.75 9.79 -12.08
C ILE A 138 -2.66 9.23 -13.52
N GLY A 139 -2.99 10.04 -14.51
CA GLY A 139 -2.97 9.66 -15.92
C GLY A 139 -1.62 9.86 -16.59
N ASP A 140 -1.42 11.07 -17.13
CA ASP A 140 -0.32 11.33 -18.07
C ASP A 140 1.06 11.32 -17.38
N LEU A 141 1.21 11.91 -16.19
CA LEU A 141 2.50 11.89 -15.48
C LEU A 141 2.87 10.47 -15.03
N ASN A 142 1.91 9.74 -14.48
CA ASN A 142 2.15 8.35 -14.06
C ASN A 142 2.46 7.43 -15.25
N ALA A 143 1.86 7.69 -16.41
CA ALA A 143 2.19 6.97 -17.63
C ALA A 143 3.64 7.20 -18.09
N LEU A 144 4.16 8.44 -17.96
CA LEU A 144 5.57 8.73 -18.25
C LEU A 144 6.51 8.06 -17.24
N LEU A 145 6.21 8.11 -15.94
CA LEU A 145 6.98 7.43 -14.89
C LEU A 145 7.10 5.93 -15.20
N ASN A 146 5.97 5.28 -15.49
CA ASN A 146 5.94 3.86 -15.82
C ASN A 146 6.68 3.53 -17.14
N LYS A 147 6.53 4.38 -18.16
CA LYS A 147 7.20 4.19 -19.46
C LYS A 147 8.73 4.21 -19.32
N HIS A 148 9.26 5.03 -18.44
CA HIS A 148 10.69 5.21 -18.24
C HIS A 148 11.25 4.44 -17.05
N ASP A 149 10.39 3.71 -16.31
CA ASP A 149 10.75 2.92 -15.11
C ASP A 149 11.50 3.75 -14.06
N VAL A 150 10.98 4.96 -13.79
CA VAL A 150 11.54 5.90 -12.81
C VAL A 150 10.47 6.34 -11.82
N THR A 151 10.92 6.77 -10.65
CA THR A 151 10.05 7.35 -9.62
C THR A 151 9.88 8.86 -9.79
N LEU A 152 8.85 9.43 -9.17
CA LEU A 152 8.61 10.88 -9.23
C LEU A 152 9.76 11.70 -8.63
N SER A 153 10.51 11.14 -7.67
CA SER A 153 11.69 11.80 -7.09
C SER A 153 12.90 11.86 -8.02
N GLU A 154 12.91 11.05 -9.07
CA GLU A 154 14.01 10.95 -10.04
C GLU A 154 13.69 11.71 -11.34
N CYS A 155 12.44 12.09 -11.57
CA CYS A 155 12.07 12.83 -12.75
C CYS A 155 12.41 14.33 -12.64
N LYS A 156 12.50 15.00 -13.77
CA LYS A 156 12.80 16.43 -13.85
C LYS A 156 11.57 17.34 -13.72
N VAL A 157 10.38 16.75 -13.60
CA VAL A 157 9.13 17.51 -13.53
C VAL A 157 8.97 18.08 -12.12
N GLU A 158 9.19 19.36 -11.99
CA GLU A 158 8.95 20.08 -10.74
C GLU A 158 7.46 20.44 -10.56
N ALA A 159 6.97 20.41 -9.32
CA ALA A 159 5.57 20.74 -9.01
C ALA A 159 5.18 22.17 -9.45
N ALA A 160 6.11 23.13 -9.44
CA ALA A 160 5.89 24.48 -9.90
C ALA A 160 5.61 24.55 -11.41
N ASN A 161 6.44 23.88 -12.23
CA ASN A 161 6.25 23.79 -13.67
C ASN A 161 4.98 23.05 -14.02
N PHE A 162 4.73 21.92 -13.36
CA PHE A 162 3.50 21.17 -13.50
C PHE A 162 2.27 22.02 -13.19
N SER A 163 2.27 22.76 -12.06
CA SER A 163 1.15 23.62 -11.68
C SER A 163 0.90 24.74 -12.69
N THR A 164 1.96 25.32 -13.27
CA THR A 164 1.86 26.34 -14.33
C THR A 164 1.19 25.76 -15.56
N MET A 165 1.56 24.57 -15.99
CA MET A 165 0.91 23.86 -17.11
C MET A 165 -0.58 23.62 -16.80
N ILE A 166 -0.94 23.13 -15.59
CA ILE A 166 -2.33 22.90 -15.21
C ILE A 166 -3.14 24.18 -15.23
N LYS A 167 -2.58 25.32 -14.80
CA LYS A 167 -3.23 26.65 -14.92
C LYS A 167 -3.54 26.99 -16.36
N LYS A 168 -2.59 26.79 -17.26
CA LYS A 168 -2.75 27.08 -18.68
C LYS A 168 -3.81 26.21 -19.36
N ILE A 169 -4.02 25.00 -18.84
CA ILE A 169 -5.13 24.15 -19.28
C ILE A 169 -6.45 24.69 -18.72
N SER A 170 -6.48 25.04 -17.42
CA SER A 170 -7.69 25.52 -16.75
C SER A 170 -8.19 26.84 -17.32
N ASP A 171 -7.30 27.76 -17.70
CA ASP A 171 -7.65 29.06 -18.29
C ASP A 171 -7.92 28.98 -19.81
N GLY A 172 -7.78 27.79 -20.41
CA GLY A 172 -8.03 27.56 -21.83
C GLY A 172 -6.91 28.06 -22.77
N THR A 173 -5.77 28.48 -22.22
CA THR A 173 -4.61 28.93 -23.03
C THR A 173 -4.05 27.81 -23.88
N ILE A 174 -3.98 26.58 -23.33
CA ILE A 174 -3.53 25.40 -24.05
C ILE A 174 -4.58 24.29 -23.99
N SER A 175 -4.69 23.54 -25.08
CA SER A 175 -5.54 22.35 -25.14
C SER A 175 -4.87 21.16 -24.45
N GLY A 176 -5.65 20.14 -24.04
CA GLY A 176 -5.10 18.92 -23.46
C GLY A 176 -4.08 18.21 -24.36
N LYS A 177 -4.21 18.33 -25.69
CA LYS A 177 -3.23 17.77 -26.63
C LYS A 177 -1.89 18.50 -26.53
N ILE A 178 -1.91 19.83 -26.56
CA ILE A 178 -0.71 20.66 -26.41
C ILE A 178 -0.07 20.44 -25.03
N ALA A 179 -0.90 20.32 -24.00
CA ALA A 179 -0.40 20.07 -22.64
C ALA A 179 0.37 18.75 -22.50
N LYS A 180 0.02 17.71 -23.26
CA LYS A 180 0.80 16.46 -23.30
C LYS A 180 2.18 16.69 -23.91
N GLU A 181 2.27 17.43 -25.00
CA GLU A 181 3.54 17.78 -25.65
C GLU A 181 4.40 18.64 -24.72
N VAL A 182 3.78 19.58 -23.99
CA VAL A 182 4.45 20.40 -22.97
C VAL A 182 4.96 19.52 -21.81
N LEU A 183 4.16 18.59 -21.32
CA LEU A 183 4.58 17.69 -20.23
C LEU A 183 5.76 16.80 -20.67
N GLU A 184 5.76 16.28 -21.90
CA GLU A 184 6.89 15.54 -22.46
C GLU A 184 8.15 16.40 -22.56
N THR A 185 8.00 17.68 -22.99
CA THR A 185 9.12 18.62 -23.04
C THR A 185 9.69 18.90 -21.65
N ILE A 186 8.85 19.18 -20.64
CA ILE A 186 9.28 19.34 -19.24
C ILE A 186 9.98 18.09 -18.73
N TRP A 187 9.44 16.91 -19.07
CA TRP A 187 10.02 15.63 -18.70
C TRP A 187 11.45 15.48 -19.21
N GLU A 188 11.70 15.83 -20.47
CA GLU A 188 13.02 15.69 -21.11
C GLU A 188 14.01 16.75 -20.65
N THR A 189 13.58 18.01 -20.63
CA THR A 189 14.48 19.16 -20.42
C THR A 189 14.53 19.65 -18.97
N GLY A 190 13.42 19.55 -18.23
CA GLY A 190 13.23 20.22 -16.93
C GLY A 190 13.07 21.73 -17.05
N GLU A 191 12.89 22.28 -18.26
CA GLU A 191 12.75 23.72 -18.46
C GLU A 191 11.40 24.26 -17.99
N ASP A 192 11.38 25.58 -17.72
CA ASP A 192 10.16 26.31 -17.32
C ASP A 192 9.13 26.35 -18.47
N VAL A 193 7.86 26.10 -18.14
CA VAL A 193 6.71 26.14 -19.07
C VAL A 193 6.56 27.52 -19.73
N LEU A 194 7.11 28.58 -19.18
CA LEU A 194 6.99 29.95 -19.68
C LEU A 194 8.10 30.36 -20.65
N LYS A 195 9.05 29.45 -20.92
CA LYS A 195 10.08 29.66 -21.96
C LYS A 195 9.62 29.10 -23.29
#